data_4af9a1d52a505181059d59857eb5b06a
#
_entry.id   4af9a1d52a505181059d59857eb5b06a
#
_cell.length_a   1.000
_cell.length_b   1.000
_cell.length_c   1.000
_cell.angle_alpha   90.00
_cell.angle_beta   90.00
_cell.angle_gamma   90.00
#
_symmetry.space_group_name_H-M   'P 1'
#
loop_
_entity.id
_entity.type
_entity.pdbx_description
1 polymer ?
#
loop_
_entity_poly.entity_id
_entity_poly.type
_entity_poly.pdbx_seq_one_letter_code
_entity_poly.pdbx_strand_id
1 'polypeptide(L)'
;AKSSTTASAAKTSSVAQTSGEVANAKKPLVWFNRQPTNSTTGELDMTALNFNENTYYVGFDAAQGAELQGKMIKEYIEKNADKIDRNGDGVIGYVLAIGDVGHNDSIARTRGVRSALGTAVDKDGTVVSDPVGTNADGKATVVKDGELEVGGKKFKVRELASQEMKTAAGATWDAPTAGNAIGTWSSSFGDQIDVVASNNDGMGMAMFNAWSKENKVPTFGYDANSDAVAAIADGYGGTISQHADVQAYLTLRVLRNALDGVDINTGISTADEAGNVLKEGEDYVYNADQRSYYALNLAVTADNYKNFLDATVPFTPVANQLDAAKNPEKKVWLNIY
;
A
#
# COMPACT_ATOMS: atom_id res chain seq x y z
N ALA A 1 23.53 8.97 19.55
CA ALA A 1 23.38 7.57 19.18
C ALA A 1 22.80 6.73 20.33
N LYS A 2 21.66 7.14 20.92
CA LYS A 2 20.94 6.38 21.96
C LYS A 2 19.41 6.43 21.85
N SER A 3 18.87 6.96 20.76
CA SER A 3 17.41 7.17 20.62
C SER A 3 16.68 6.13 19.75
N SER A 4 17.35 5.42 18.86
CA SER A 4 16.67 4.51 17.92
C SER A 4 16.38 3.12 18.48
N THR A 5 17.17 2.65 19.45
CA THR A 5 17.01 1.33 20.05
C THR A 5 15.82 1.26 21.02
N THR A 6 15.48 2.38 21.68
CA THR A 6 14.38 2.41 22.66
C THR A 6 12.99 2.40 22.01
N ALA A 7 12.82 3.04 20.85
CA ALA A 7 11.52 3.08 20.18
C ALA A 7 11.16 1.74 19.50
N SER A 8 12.15 1.02 18.96
CA SER A 8 11.95 -0.31 18.39
C SER A 8 11.63 -1.35 19.47
N ALA A 9 12.35 -1.31 20.59
CA ALA A 9 12.10 -2.21 21.72
C ALA A 9 10.73 -1.96 22.38
N ALA A 10 10.27 -0.70 22.46
CA ALA A 10 8.96 -0.37 23.00
C ALA A 10 7.82 -0.86 22.09
N LYS A 11 7.97 -0.77 20.76
CA LYS A 11 6.97 -1.30 19.80
C LYS A 11 6.89 -2.83 19.86
N THR A 12 8.02 -3.52 19.94
CA THR A 12 8.06 -4.98 20.05
C THR A 12 7.46 -5.45 21.37
N SER A 13 7.73 -4.74 22.47
CA SER A 13 7.16 -5.08 23.77
C SER A 13 5.65 -4.86 23.84
N SER A 14 5.10 -3.83 23.19
CA SER A 14 3.65 -3.58 23.17
C SER A 14 2.89 -4.64 22.37
N VAL A 15 3.39 -5.07 21.21
CA VAL A 15 2.81 -6.15 20.41
C VAL A 15 2.85 -7.47 21.20
N ALA A 16 3.99 -7.84 21.77
CA ALA A 16 4.14 -9.05 22.57
C ALA A 16 3.27 -9.01 23.83
N GLN A 17 3.15 -7.86 24.48
CA GLN A 17 2.32 -7.68 25.66
C GLN A 17 0.84 -7.82 25.31
N THR A 18 0.34 -7.15 24.27
CA THR A 18 -1.06 -7.24 23.85
C THR A 18 -1.41 -8.66 23.45
N SER A 19 -0.56 -9.34 22.68
CA SER A 19 -0.78 -10.73 22.29
C SER A 19 -0.77 -11.66 23.51
N GLY A 20 0.13 -11.44 24.48
CA GLY A 20 0.16 -12.20 25.72
C GLY A 20 -1.08 -12.02 26.57
N GLU A 21 -1.59 -10.81 26.69
CA GLU A 21 -2.83 -10.50 27.43
C GLU A 21 -4.03 -11.17 26.76
N VAL A 22 -4.12 -11.13 25.43
CA VAL A 22 -5.21 -11.79 24.67
C VAL A 22 -5.11 -13.31 24.79
N ALA A 23 -3.91 -13.90 24.72
CA ALA A 23 -3.70 -15.33 24.90
C ALA A 23 -4.15 -15.79 26.29
N ASN A 24 -3.75 -15.06 27.33
CA ASN A 24 -4.15 -15.35 28.71
C ASN A 24 -5.66 -15.23 28.92
N ALA A 25 -6.31 -14.29 28.25
CA ALA A 25 -7.75 -14.11 28.29
C ALA A 25 -8.50 -15.13 27.42
N LYS A 26 -7.81 -15.95 26.62
CA LYS A 26 -8.38 -16.90 25.65
C LYS A 26 -9.41 -16.26 24.72
N LYS A 27 -9.19 -15.00 24.33
CA LYS A 27 -10.09 -14.24 23.48
C LYS A 27 -9.57 -14.19 22.05
N PRO A 28 -10.45 -14.15 21.04
CA PRO A 28 -10.06 -13.91 19.67
C PRO A 28 -9.36 -12.57 19.51
N LEU A 29 -8.35 -12.54 18.63
CA LEU A 29 -7.63 -11.36 18.20
C LEU A 29 -7.54 -11.37 16.68
N VAL A 30 -7.85 -10.24 16.05
CA VAL A 30 -7.59 -10.02 14.62
C VAL A 30 -6.66 -8.82 14.49
N TRP A 31 -5.47 -9.07 13.98
CA TRP A 31 -4.59 -8.02 13.48
C TRP A 31 -5.18 -7.47 12.18
N PHE A 32 -5.22 -6.17 12.03
CA PHE A 32 -5.92 -5.52 10.93
C PHE A 32 -5.01 -4.56 10.17
N ASN A 33 -5.16 -4.55 8.84
CA ASN A 33 -4.47 -3.68 7.88
C ASN A 33 -2.95 -3.87 7.91
N ARG A 34 -2.25 -3.29 8.91
CA ARG A 34 -0.80 -3.41 8.99
C ARG A 34 -0.40 -4.79 9.48
N GLN A 35 0.32 -5.51 8.64
CA GLN A 35 0.84 -6.83 8.95
C GLN A 35 1.79 -6.77 10.17
N PRO A 36 1.58 -7.60 11.22
CA PRO A 36 2.59 -7.80 12.23
C PRO A 36 3.81 -8.44 11.56
N THR A 37 4.94 -7.74 11.61
CA THR A 37 6.10 -8.08 10.79
C THR A 37 7.30 -8.39 11.64
N ASN A 38 8.00 -9.45 11.29
CA ASN A 38 9.32 -9.74 11.81
C ASN A 38 10.30 -8.63 11.38
N SER A 39 10.89 -7.95 12.34
CA SER A 39 11.78 -6.80 12.09
C SER A 39 13.07 -7.15 11.34
N THR A 40 13.43 -8.44 11.27
CA THR A 40 14.64 -8.92 10.59
C THR A 40 14.35 -9.33 9.15
N THR A 41 13.24 -10.06 8.93
CA THR A 41 12.92 -10.62 7.61
C THR A 41 11.93 -9.77 6.79
N GLY A 42 11.16 -8.89 7.45
CA GLY A 42 10.09 -8.15 6.79
C GLY A 42 8.84 -8.97 6.51
N GLU A 43 8.83 -10.24 6.87
CA GLU A 43 7.71 -11.17 6.65
C GLU A 43 6.71 -11.14 7.80
N LEU A 44 5.54 -11.76 7.60
CA LEU A 44 4.53 -11.94 8.63
C LEU A 44 5.15 -12.59 9.87
N ASP A 45 4.98 -11.95 11.02
CA ASP A 45 5.46 -12.50 12.29
C ASP A 45 4.50 -13.58 12.80
N MET A 46 4.82 -14.82 12.49
CA MET A 46 4.05 -15.97 12.95
C MET A 46 4.03 -16.10 14.49
N THR A 47 4.99 -15.49 15.18
CA THR A 47 4.95 -15.45 16.65
C THR A 47 3.75 -14.63 17.13
N ALA A 48 3.44 -13.53 16.47
CA ALA A 48 2.27 -12.71 16.78
C ALA A 48 0.94 -13.44 16.54
N LEU A 49 0.89 -14.37 15.57
CA LEU A 49 -0.29 -15.17 15.27
C LEU A 49 -0.40 -16.45 16.12
N ASN A 50 0.71 -16.94 16.65
CA ASN A 50 0.75 -18.20 17.41
C ASN A 50 0.54 -18.04 18.91
N PHE A 51 0.18 -16.84 19.38
CA PHE A 51 -0.09 -16.63 20.81
C PHE A 51 -1.34 -17.36 21.30
N ASN A 52 -2.37 -17.50 20.44
CA ASN A 52 -3.47 -18.40 20.69
C ASN A 52 -4.06 -18.88 19.36
N GLU A 53 -4.86 -19.95 19.40
CA GLU A 53 -5.47 -20.58 18.22
C GLU A 53 -6.51 -19.69 17.51
N ASN A 54 -7.01 -18.66 18.20
CA ASN A 54 -8.01 -17.71 17.69
C ASN A 54 -7.38 -16.35 17.33
N THR A 55 -6.10 -16.34 16.92
CA THR A 55 -5.42 -15.13 16.45
C THR A 55 -5.28 -15.18 14.94
N TYR A 56 -5.73 -14.11 14.27
CA TYR A 56 -5.80 -13.99 12.82
C TYR A 56 -5.18 -12.68 12.34
N TYR A 57 -4.87 -12.62 11.06
CA TYR A 57 -4.54 -11.38 10.37
C TYR A 57 -5.50 -11.15 9.21
N VAL A 58 -5.93 -9.91 9.04
CA VAL A 58 -6.70 -9.44 7.88
C VAL A 58 -6.06 -8.16 7.37
N GLY A 59 -5.59 -8.19 6.15
CA GLY A 59 -4.96 -7.04 5.51
C GLY A 59 -4.92 -7.21 4.00
N PHE A 60 -3.84 -6.74 3.39
CA PHE A 60 -3.60 -6.84 1.96
C PHE A 60 -2.18 -7.38 1.71
N ASP A 61 -1.94 -7.84 0.49
CA ASP A 61 -0.60 -8.25 0.06
C ASP A 61 0.17 -7.02 -0.45
N ALA A 62 1.13 -6.56 0.36
CA ALA A 62 1.97 -5.42 0.02
C ALA A 62 2.83 -5.67 -1.23
N ALA A 63 3.21 -6.93 -1.48
CA ALA A 63 3.94 -7.37 -2.64
C ALA A 63 3.13 -7.17 -3.92
N GLN A 64 1.96 -7.78 -3.94
CA GLN A 64 1.04 -7.72 -5.07
C GLN A 64 0.65 -6.27 -5.38
N GLY A 65 0.39 -5.45 -4.35
CA GLY A 65 0.07 -4.04 -4.55
C GLY A 65 1.24 -3.22 -5.10
N ALA A 66 2.46 -3.51 -4.66
CA ALA A 66 3.67 -2.85 -5.17
C ALA A 66 3.94 -3.20 -6.63
N GLU A 67 3.76 -4.46 -7.02
CA GLU A 67 3.84 -4.89 -8.42
C GLU A 67 2.79 -4.21 -9.29
N LEU A 68 1.54 -4.11 -8.79
CA LEU A 68 0.46 -3.43 -9.51
C LEU A 68 0.76 -1.94 -9.70
N GLN A 69 1.31 -1.25 -8.70
CA GLN A 69 1.68 0.15 -8.85
C GLN A 69 2.75 0.33 -9.93
N GLY A 70 3.80 -0.49 -9.89
CA GLY A 70 4.84 -0.47 -10.91
C GLY A 70 4.32 -0.78 -12.31
N LYS A 71 3.49 -1.80 -12.43
CA LYS A 71 2.83 -2.20 -13.68
C LYS A 71 1.93 -1.09 -14.22
N MET A 72 1.10 -0.48 -13.37
CA MET A 72 0.22 0.64 -13.73
C MET A 72 1.02 1.82 -14.33
N ILE A 73 2.13 2.20 -13.71
CA ILE A 73 3.00 3.26 -14.21
C ILE A 73 3.58 2.87 -15.58
N LYS A 74 4.10 1.65 -15.71
CA LYS A 74 4.67 1.15 -16.96
C LYS A 74 3.64 1.13 -18.08
N GLU A 75 2.44 0.63 -17.84
CA GLU A 75 1.33 0.62 -18.82
C GLU A 75 0.91 2.04 -19.23
N TYR A 76 0.91 2.99 -18.29
CA TYR A 76 0.67 4.39 -18.62
C TYR A 76 1.75 4.95 -19.55
N ILE A 77 3.02 4.69 -19.24
CA ILE A 77 4.15 5.08 -20.10
C ILE A 77 4.00 4.47 -21.49
N GLU A 78 3.63 3.20 -21.58
CA GLU A 78 3.43 2.50 -22.85
C GLU A 78 2.29 3.12 -23.68
N LYS A 79 1.12 3.35 -23.07
CA LYS A 79 -0.01 4.00 -23.73
C LYS A 79 0.31 5.44 -24.20
N ASN A 80 1.31 6.07 -23.63
CA ASN A 80 1.69 7.45 -23.89
C ASN A 80 3.11 7.60 -24.47
N ALA A 81 3.68 6.54 -25.05
CA ALA A 81 5.08 6.49 -25.49
C ALA A 81 5.49 7.61 -26.49
N ASP A 82 4.51 8.23 -27.18
CA ASP A 82 4.76 9.33 -28.12
C ASP A 82 4.92 10.69 -27.44
N LYS A 83 4.48 10.84 -26.20
CA LYS A 83 4.42 12.14 -25.50
C LYS A 83 4.91 12.12 -24.07
N ILE A 84 5.28 10.95 -23.55
CA ILE A 84 5.71 10.80 -22.16
C ILE A 84 7.04 11.49 -21.89
N ASP A 85 7.97 11.43 -22.82
CA ASP A 85 9.23 12.15 -22.80
C ASP A 85 8.95 13.62 -23.19
N ARG A 86 8.77 14.46 -22.18
CA ARG A 86 8.21 15.81 -22.32
C ARG A 86 9.19 16.81 -22.92
N ASN A 87 10.48 16.59 -22.71
CA ASN A 87 11.55 17.43 -23.26
C ASN A 87 12.24 16.85 -24.51
N GLY A 88 11.92 15.59 -24.88
CA GLY A 88 12.41 14.93 -26.08
C GLY A 88 13.88 14.48 -26.00
N ASP A 89 14.42 14.27 -24.79
CA ASP A 89 15.82 13.91 -24.60
C ASP A 89 16.10 12.39 -24.62
N GLY A 90 15.07 11.58 -24.78
CA GLY A 90 15.14 10.11 -24.81
C GLY A 90 15.25 9.49 -23.42
N VAL A 91 15.01 10.28 -22.37
CA VAL A 91 15.02 9.84 -20.97
C VAL A 91 13.65 10.05 -20.36
N ILE A 92 13.08 9.04 -19.73
CA ILE A 92 11.91 9.18 -18.86
C ILE A 92 12.42 9.48 -17.45
N GLY A 93 12.29 10.73 -17.04
CA GLY A 93 12.66 11.19 -15.71
C GLY A 93 11.50 11.05 -14.73
N TYR A 94 11.73 10.44 -13.57
CA TYR A 94 10.72 10.39 -12.53
C TYR A 94 11.23 10.87 -11.18
N VAL A 95 10.29 11.29 -10.34
CA VAL A 95 10.53 11.62 -8.93
C VAL A 95 9.66 10.74 -8.04
N LEU A 96 10.15 10.42 -6.82
CA LEU A 96 9.49 9.47 -5.93
C LEU A 96 9.35 10.02 -4.50
N ALA A 97 8.11 10.12 -4.03
CA ALA A 97 7.80 10.41 -2.64
C ALA A 97 7.75 9.10 -1.83
N ILE A 98 8.68 8.95 -0.89
CA ILE A 98 8.79 7.79 0.00
C ILE A 98 8.09 8.12 1.31
N GLY A 99 7.23 7.22 1.80
CA GLY A 99 6.47 7.43 3.02
C GLY A 99 7.35 7.36 4.28
N ASP A 100 7.79 6.17 4.62
CA ASP A 100 8.65 5.87 5.78
C ASP A 100 9.62 4.76 5.39
N VAL A 101 10.90 5.06 5.40
CA VAL A 101 11.95 4.11 4.99
C VAL A 101 12.06 2.87 5.88
N GLY A 102 11.43 2.89 7.06
CA GLY A 102 11.34 1.75 7.97
C GLY A 102 10.00 1.00 7.93
N HIS A 103 9.07 1.41 7.07
CA HIS A 103 7.74 0.81 6.97
C HIS A 103 7.70 -0.19 5.81
N ASN A 104 7.22 -1.41 6.05
CA ASN A 104 7.20 -2.48 5.05
C ASN A 104 6.53 -2.08 3.74
N ASP A 105 5.35 -1.45 3.82
CA ASP A 105 4.60 -1.06 2.63
C ASP A 105 5.35 0.00 1.84
N SER A 106 5.99 0.95 2.52
CA SER A 106 6.80 1.97 1.88
C SER A 106 8.01 1.36 1.16
N ILE A 107 8.66 0.38 1.79
CA ILE A 107 9.77 -0.38 1.19
C ILE A 107 9.27 -1.13 -0.05
N ALA A 108 8.16 -1.87 0.07
CA ALA A 108 7.58 -2.62 -1.03
C ALA A 108 7.19 -1.72 -2.20
N ARG A 109 6.42 -0.64 -1.94
CA ARG A 109 5.95 0.31 -2.97
C ARG A 109 7.11 1.02 -3.67
N THR A 110 8.12 1.45 -2.93
CA THR A 110 9.34 2.06 -3.49
C THR A 110 10.07 1.09 -4.41
N ARG A 111 10.25 -0.16 -3.98
CA ARG A 111 10.88 -1.21 -4.80
C ARG A 111 10.05 -1.57 -6.02
N GLY A 112 8.72 -1.67 -5.87
CA GLY A 112 7.82 -1.98 -6.96
C GLY A 112 7.93 -0.98 -8.11
N VAL A 113 7.94 0.32 -7.79
CA VAL A 113 8.16 1.39 -8.78
C VAL A 113 9.53 1.27 -9.44
N ARG A 114 10.59 1.18 -8.64
CA ARG A 114 11.97 1.10 -9.15
C ARG A 114 12.22 -0.15 -9.99
N SER A 115 11.68 -1.28 -9.57
CA SER A 115 11.79 -2.55 -10.30
C SER A 115 11.07 -2.47 -11.65
N ALA A 116 9.83 -2.01 -11.69
CA ALA A 116 9.06 -1.90 -12.92
C ALA A 116 9.69 -0.93 -13.94
N LEU A 117 10.35 0.11 -13.45
CA LEU A 117 11.03 1.11 -14.25
C LEU A 117 12.51 0.75 -14.55
N GLY A 118 12.97 -0.40 -14.09
CA GLY A 118 14.33 -0.91 -14.35
C GLY A 118 15.44 -0.14 -13.63
N THR A 119 15.11 0.68 -12.63
CA THR A 119 16.09 1.53 -11.93
C THR A 119 16.58 0.92 -10.61
N ALA A 120 15.97 -0.18 -10.14
CA ALA A 120 16.44 -0.90 -8.97
C ALA A 120 17.51 -1.92 -9.36
N VAL A 121 18.68 -1.83 -8.76
CA VAL A 121 19.73 -2.83 -8.90
C VAL A 121 20.18 -3.29 -7.51
N ASP A 122 20.57 -4.56 -7.41
CA ASP A 122 21.19 -5.08 -6.21
C ASP A 122 22.66 -4.60 -6.09
N LYS A 123 23.34 -5.07 -5.05
CA LYS A 123 24.76 -4.74 -4.81
C LYS A 123 25.69 -5.16 -5.96
N ASP A 124 25.28 -6.15 -6.75
CA ASP A 124 26.07 -6.70 -7.85
C ASP A 124 25.71 -6.02 -9.20
N GLY A 125 24.75 -5.08 -9.19
CA GLY A 125 24.31 -4.32 -10.34
C GLY A 125 23.29 -5.04 -11.21
N THR A 126 22.73 -6.14 -10.75
CA THR A 126 21.64 -6.86 -11.43
C THR A 126 20.32 -6.15 -11.17
N VAL A 127 19.49 -6.00 -12.21
CA VAL A 127 18.14 -5.42 -12.05
C VAL A 127 17.30 -6.34 -11.15
N VAL A 128 16.74 -5.75 -10.10
CA VAL A 128 15.87 -6.47 -9.18
C VAL A 128 14.51 -6.66 -9.84
N SER A 129 14.19 -7.89 -10.19
CA SER A 129 12.90 -8.24 -10.80
C SER A 129 11.79 -8.49 -9.78
N ASP A 130 12.16 -8.78 -8.53
CA ASP A 130 11.24 -8.98 -7.42
C ASP A 130 11.12 -7.68 -6.60
N PRO A 131 9.98 -6.98 -6.69
CA PRO A 131 9.78 -5.73 -5.95
C PRO A 131 9.75 -5.91 -4.44
N VAL A 132 9.47 -7.13 -3.98
CA VAL A 132 9.26 -7.43 -2.55
C VAL A 132 10.30 -8.38 -2.00
N GLY A 133 11.12 -8.95 -2.89
CA GLY A 133 12.14 -9.90 -2.48
C GLY A 133 12.78 -9.45 -1.18
N THR A 134 12.79 -10.36 -0.24
CA THR A 134 13.31 -10.18 1.08
C THR A 134 14.70 -9.54 0.96
N ASN A 135 14.75 -8.25 1.16
CA ASN A 135 15.99 -7.63 1.55
C ASN A 135 16.26 -8.10 2.97
N ALA A 136 16.52 -9.39 3.10
CA ALA A 136 16.85 -10.01 4.39
C ALA A 136 17.94 -9.22 5.14
N ASP A 137 18.67 -8.39 4.42
CA ASP A 137 19.74 -7.57 4.95
C ASP A 137 19.34 -6.09 5.14
N GLY A 138 18.10 -5.68 4.85
CA GLY A 138 17.72 -4.26 4.91
C GLY A 138 18.54 -3.36 3.97
N LYS A 139 19.22 -3.94 2.99
CA LYS A 139 20.11 -3.20 2.08
C LYS A 139 19.28 -2.49 1.05
N ALA A 140 19.39 -1.17 1.04
CA ALA A 140 18.84 -0.34 0.01
C ALA A 140 19.32 -0.83 -1.36
N THR A 141 18.39 -1.06 -2.27
CA THR A 141 18.70 -1.23 -3.68
C THR A 141 19.41 0.03 -4.15
N VAL A 142 20.51 -0.13 -4.85
CA VAL A 142 21.18 0.99 -5.49
C VAL A 142 20.31 1.45 -6.65
N VAL A 143 20.09 2.75 -6.77
CA VAL A 143 19.35 3.33 -7.90
C VAL A 143 20.33 3.65 -8.99
N LYS A 144 20.07 3.18 -10.22
CA LYS A 144 20.83 3.48 -11.44
C LYS A 144 19.87 3.81 -12.56
N ASP A 145 20.41 4.45 -13.63
CA ASP A 145 19.65 4.61 -14.86
C ASP A 145 19.24 3.24 -15.39
N GLY A 146 17.93 3.07 -15.67
CA GLY A 146 17.35 1.89 -16.26
C GLY A 146 17.09 2.05 -17.75
N GLU A 147 16.59 0.99 -18.34
CA GLU A 147 16.12 0.98 -19.74
C GLU A 147 14.70 0.39 -19.76
N LEU A 148 13.85 1.01 -20.56
CA LEU A 148 12.49 0.57 -20.77
C LEU A 148 12.17 0.55 -22.26
N GLU A 149 11.70 -0.59 -22.75
CA GLU A 149 11.20 -0.72 -24.12
C GLU A 149 9.67 -0.80 -24.08
N VAL A 150 9.01 0.24 -24.57
CA VAL A 150 7.56 0.38 -24.57
C VAL A 150 7.09 1.01 -25.87
N GLY A 151 5.97 0.52 -26.41
CA GLY A 151 5.40 1.04 -27.65
C GLY A 151 6.39 0.99 -28.83
N GLY A 152 7.34 0.06 -28.84
CA GLY A 152 8.39 -0.06 -29.83
C GLY A 152 9.50 0.99 -29.74
N LYS A 153 9.53 1.79 -28.69
CA LYS A 153 10.57 2.78 -28.40
C LYS A 153 11.40 2.33 -27.20
N LYS A 154 12.68 2.68 -27.25
CA LYS A 154 13.62 2.48 -26.13
C LYS A 154 13.88 3.81 -25.46
N PHE A 155 13.66 3.85 -24.16
CA PHE A 155 13.95 4.99 -23.32
C PHE A 155 14.99 4.60 -22.26
N LYS A 156 15.84 5.55 -21.92
CA LYS A 156 16.51 5.51 -20.63
C LYS A 156 15.49 5.92 -19.56
N VAL A 157 15.61 5.38 -18.37
CA VAL A 157 14.77 5.78 -17.24
C VAL A 157 15.66 6.24 -16.10
N ARG A 158 15.33 7.38 -15.52
CA ARG A 158 16.13 7.98 -14.45
C ARG A 158 15.27 8.41 -13.28
N GLU A 159 15.65 7.96 -12.07
CA GLU A 159 15.16 8.57 -10.85
C GLU A 159 15.90 9.90 -10.62
N LEU A 160 15.22 11.01 -10.89
CA LEU A 160 15.80 12.35 -10.77
C LEU A 160 15.96 12.74 -9.30
N ALA A 161 15.00 12.39 -8.48
CA ALA A 161 15.01 12.61 -7.03
C ALA A 161 14.06 11.65 -6.32
N SER A 162 14.42 11.32 -5.09
CA SER A 162 13.52 10.67 -4.13
C SER A 162 13.81 11.17 -2.72
N GLN A 163 12.79 11.17 -1.87
CA GLN A 163 12.93 11.61 -0.50
C GLN A 163 11.89 10.95 0.40
N GLU A 164 12.28 10.63 1.64
CA GLU A 164 11.34 10.32 2.71
C GLU A 164 10.56 11.58 3.08
N MET A 165 9.23 11.51 2.99
CA MET A 165 8.35 12.63 3.33
C MET A 165 8.14 12.69 4.83
N LYS A 166 9.11 13.33 5.49
CA LYS A 166 9.24 13.39 6.94
C LYS A 166 9.39 14.82 7.43
N THR A 167 8.62 15.16 8.44
CA THR A 167 8.73 16.45 9.12
C THR A 167 10.00 16.54 9.97
N ALA A 168 10.40 17.75 10.33
CA ALA A 168 11.50 17.98 11.27
C ALA A 168 11.23 17.35 12.66
N ALA A 169 9.97 17.18 13.04
CA ALA A 169 9.55 16.51 14.27
C ALA A 169 9.56 14.97 14.16
N GLY A 170 9.83 14.41 12.99
CA GLY A 170 9.94 12.97 12.76
C GLY A 170 8.66 12.28 12.31
N ALA A 171 7.55 12.97 12.11
CA ALA A 171 6.35 12.39 11.51
C ALA A 171 6.60 12.08 10.02
N THR A 172 6.26 10.88 9.60
CA THR A 172 6.43 10.37 8.23
C THR A 172 5.11 10.42 7.44
N TRP A 173 5.15 10.13 6.13
CA TRP A 173 3.99 10.21 5.22
C TRP A 173 3.42 11.63 5.11
N ASP A 174 4.26 12.65 5.28
CA ASP A 174 3.84 14.04 5.40
C ASP A 174 3.52 14.68 4.05
N ALA A 175 2.24 14.93 3.80
CA ALA A 175 1.76 15.53 2.56
C ALA A 175 2.30 16.96 2.32
N PRO A 176 2.37 17.86 3.31
CA PRO A 176 3.00 19.15 3.14
C PRO A 176 4.47 19.07 2.72
N THR A 177 5.24 18.16 3.30
CA THR A 177 6.63 17.91 2.88
C THR A 177 6.71 17.47 1.42
N ALA A 178 5.79 16.61 0.96
CA ALA A 178 5.72 16.18 -0.43
C ALA A 178 5.38 17.34 -1.38
N GLY A 179 4.45 18.21 -1.00
CA GLY A 179 4.12 19.43 -1.75
C GLY A 179 5.31 20.38 -1.88
N ASN A 180 6.10 20.56 -0.82
CA ASN A 180 7.32 21.38 -0.85
C ASN A 180 8.42 20.71 -1.71
N ALA A 181 8.55 19.39 -1.62
CA ALA A 181 9.54 18.65 -2.40
C ALA A 181 9.30 18.80 -3.90
N ILE A 182 8.06 18.65 -4.38
CA ILE A 182 7.76 18.81 -5.81
C ILE A 182 7.99 20.22 -6.30
N GLY A 183 7.77 21.24 -5.47
CA GLY A 183 8.12 22.63 -5.79
C GLY A 183 9.62 22.80 -6.03
N THR A 184 10.44 22.22 -5.17
CA THR A 184 11.91 22.21 -5.30
C THR A 184 12.36 21.41 -6.52
N TRP A 185 11.82 20.21 -6.71
CA TRP A 185 12.19 19.33 -7.82
C TRP A 185 11.77 19.90 -9.17
N SER A 186 10.57 20.47 -9.27
CA SER A 186 10.13 21.13 -10.51
C SER A 186 10.98 22.35 -10.89
N SER A 187 11.55 23.04 -9.90
CA SER A 187 12.48 24.14 -10.13
C SER A 187 13.86 23.64 -10.60
N SER A 188 14.30 22.48 -10.07
CA SER A 188 15.63 21.92 -10.38
C SER A 188 15.67 21.15 -11.69
N PHE A 189 14.65 20.37 -12.00
CA PHE A 189 14.61 19.44 -13.12
C PHE A 189 13.68 19.88 -14.25
N GLY A 190 12.69 20.71 -13.95
CA GLY A 190 11.82 21.27 -14.99
C GLY A 190 11.05 20.22 -15.77
N ASP A 191 11.22 20.29 -17.10
CA ASP A 191 10.54 19.39 -18.04
C ASP A 191 11.22 18.03 -18.18
N GLN A 192 12.28 17.76 -17.42
CA GLN A 192 12.85 16.42 -17.28
C GLN A 192 11.98 15.52 -16.40
N ILE A 193 11.03 16.08 -15.61
CA ILE A 193 10.10 15.27 -14.81
C ILE A 193 8.94 14.85 -15.70
N ASP A 194 8.88 13.58 -16.04
CA ASP A 194 7.85 12.98 -16.88
C ASP A 194 6.80 12.20 -16.07
N VAL A 195 7.21 11.71 -14.89
CA VAL A 195 6.36 10.90 -14.00
C VAL A 195 6.64 11.29 -12.55
N VAL A 196 5.57 11.35 -11.76
CA VAL A 196 5.63 11.46 -10.31
C VAL A 196 5.07 10.18 -9.70
N ALA A 197 5.86 9.51 -8.87
CA ALA A 197 5.41 8.35 -8.10
C ALA A 197 5.35 8.69 -6.62
N SER A 198 4.37 8.16 -5.92
CA SER A 198 4.18 8.36 -4.48
C SER A 198 3.80 7.07 -3.80
N ASN A 199 4.31 6.85 -2.60
CA ASN A 199 3.94 5.68 -1.81
C ASN A 199 2.49 5.73 -1.30
N ASN A 200 1.83 6.90 -1.27
CA ASN A 200 0.40 7.00 -1.00
C ASN A 200 -0.25 8.20 -1.71
N ASP A 201 -1.58 8.23 -1.73
CA ASP A 201 -2.35 9.30 -2.35
C ASP A 201 -2.25 10.63 -1.61
N GLY A 202 -2.14 10.62 -0.28
CA GLY A 202 -2.03 11.86 0.48
C GLY A 202 -0.83 12.71 0.05
N MET A 203 0.34 12.08 -0.09
CA MET A 203 1.55 12.73 -0.61
C MET A 203 1.45 12.99 -2.12
N GLY A 204 0.91 12.01 -2.89
CA GLY A 204 0.71 12.13 -4.34
C GLY A 204 -0.18 13.32 -4.71
N MET A 205 -1.31 13.48 -4.02
CA MET A 205 -2.22 14.60 -4.23
C MET A 205 -1.60 15.94 -3.84
N ALA A 206 -0.82 15.98 -2.75
CA ALA A 206 -0.09 17.19 -2.39
C ALA A 206 0.89 17.61 -3.49
N MET A 207 1.62 16.67 -4.09
CA MET A 207 2.51 16.95 -5.21
C MET A 207 1.74 17.34 -6.49
N PHE A 208 0.67 16.63 -6.81
CA PHE A 208 -0.18 16.92 -7.98
C PHE A 208 -0.78 18.33 -7.91
N ASN A 209 -1.25 18.74 -6.73
CA ASN A 209 -1.83 20.07 -6.51
C ASN A 209 -0.78 21.18 -6.49
N ALA A 210 0.40 20.90 -5.94
CA ALA A 210 1.50 21.88 -5.86
C ALA A 210 2.26 22.05 -7.19
N TRP A 211 2.01 21.20 -8.20
CA TRP A 211 2.62 21.35 -9.51
C TRP A 211 2.17 22.64 -10.18
N SER A 212 3.06 23.60 -10.35
CA SER A 212 2.76 24.97 -10.77
C SER A 212 2.83 25.22 -12.27
N LYS A 213 3.28 24.25 -13.08
CA LYS A 213 3.39 24.40 -14.53
C LYS A 213 2.08 24.08 -15.23
N GLU A 214 1.86 24.65 -16.43
CA GLU A 214 0.62 24.47 -17.19
C GLU A 214 0.29 23.00 -17.48
N ASN A 215 1.27 22.21 -17.86
CA ASN A 215 1.08 20.81 -18.18
C ASN A 215 1.30 19.95 -16.93
N LYS A 216 0.24 19.43 -16.36
CA LYS A 216 0.32 18.46 -15.24
C LYS A 216 1.20 17.27 -15.63
N VAL A 217 1.97 16.79 -14.67
CA VAL A 217 2.73 15.53 -14.79
C VAL A 217 1.87 14.40 -14.24
N PRO A 218 1.76 13.27 -14.94
CA PRO A 218 1.04 12.11 -14.41
C PRO A 218 1.64 11.71 -13.06
N THR A 219 0.78 11.71 -12.05
CA THR A 219 1.14 11.38 -10.66
C THR A 219 0.44 10.09 -10.27
N PHE A 220 1.18 9.18 -9.68
CA PHE A 220 0.67 7.86 -9.29
C PHE A 220 0.80 7.68 -7.78
N GLY A 221 -0.30 7.33 -7.15
CA GLY A 221 -0.36 7.12 -5.71
C GLY A 221 -0.73 5.70 -5.31
N TYR A 222 -1.26 5.59 -4.10
CA TYR A 222 -1.71 4.35 -3.49
C TYR A 222 -2.75 4.68 -2.42
N ASP A 223 -3.73 3.85 -2.18
CA ASP A 223 -4.83 3.85 -1.21
C ASP A 223 -6.22 4.07 -1.84
N ALA A 224 -6.31 4.58 -3.07
CA ALA A 224 -7.54 4.95 -3.76
C ALA A 224 -8.40 5.93 -2.93
N ASN A 225 -7.77 6.95 -2.37
CA ASN A 225 -8.49 8.02 -1.68
C ASN A 225 -9.44 8.72 -2.65
N SER A 226 -10.61 9.12 -2.17
CA SER A 226 -11.68 9.68 -3.00
C SER A 226 -11.28 10.91 -3.81
N ASP A 227 -10.42 11.77 -3.26
CA ASP A 227 -9.87 12.94 -3.94
C ASP A 227 -8.88 12.56 -5.04
N ALA A 228 -8.03 11.55 -4.82
CA ALA A 228 -7.11 11.02 -5.83
C ALA A 228 -7.86 10.32 -6.96
N VAL A 229 -8.87 9.51 -6.64
CA VAL A 229 -9.74 8.86 -7.64
C VAL A 229 -10.46 9.91 -8.49
N ALA A 230 -11.01 10.96 -7.88
CA ALA A 230 -11.65 12.05 -8.63
C ALA A 230 -10.66 12.79 -9.52
N ALA A 231 -9.43 13.03 -9.05
CA ALA A 231 -8.39 13.74 -9.78
C ALA A 231 -7.86 12.97 -11.03
N ILE A 232 -8.21 11.69 -11.19
CA ILE A 232 -7.89 10.94 -12.42
C ILE A 232 -8.54 11.60 -13.64
N ALA A 233 -9.73 12.19 -13.49
CA ALA A 233 -10.38 12.97 -14.54
C ALA A 233 -9.55 14.20 -14.95
N ASP A 234 -8.74 14.73 -14.06
CA ASP A 234 -7.93 15.94 -14.22
C ASP A 234 -6.44 15.64 -14.51
N GLY A 235 -6.11 14.38 -14.78
CA GLY A 235 -4.76 13.97 -15.18
C GLY A 235 -3.91 13.34 -14.07
N TYR A 236 -4.48 13.01 -12.89
CA TYR A 236 -3.82 12.09 -11.97
C TYR A 236 -3.69 10.74 -12.65
N GLY A 237 -2.49 10.14 -12.65
CA GLY A 237 -2.20 8.97 -13.48
C GLY A 237 -2.91 7.70 -13.04
N GLY A 238 -3.10 7.55 -11.74
CA GLY A 238 -3.79 6.41 -11.12
C GLY A 238 -3.36 6.16 -9.68
N THR A 239 -4.04 5.22 -9.05
CA THR A 239 -3.80 4.80 -7.67
C THR A 239 -4.05 3.30 -7.51
N ILE A 240 -3.68 2.74 -6.38
CA ILE A 240 -3.96 1.34 -6.02
C ILE A 240 -4.97 1.30 -4.89
N SER A 241 -6.08 0.63 -5.09
CA SER A 241 -7.03 0.29 -4.02
C SER A 241 -6.50 -0.91 -3.23
N GLN A 242 -6.45 -0.77 -1.92
CA GLN A 242 -6.18 -1.86 -1.00
C GLN A 242 -7.45 -2.63 -0.63
N HIS A 243 -8.59 -2.31 -1.20
CA HIS A 243 -9.90 -2.81 -0.81
C HIS A 243 -10.14 -2.70 0.71
N ALA A 244 -10.04 -1.48 1.23
CA ALA A 244 -10.22 -1.21 2.65
C ALA A 244 -11.61 -1.65 3.18
N ASP A 245 -12.63 -1.59 2.34
CA ASP A 245 -13.98 -2.09 2.58
C ASP A 245 -14.00 -3.62 2.75
N VAL A 246 -13.32 -4.36 1.87
CA VAL A 246 -13.15 -5.82 1.95
C VAL A 246 -12.39 -6.19 3.23
N GLN A 247 -11.30 -5.47 3.54
CA GLN A 247 -10.54 -5.68 4.76
C GLN A 247 -11.41 -5.48 6.00
N ALA A 248 -12.19 -4.40 6.04
CA ALA A 248 -13.09 -4.10 7.16
C ALA A 248 -14.13 -5.20 7.33
N TYR A 249 -14.79 -5.61 6.25
CA TYR A 249 -15.77 -6.70 6.28
C TYR A 249 -15.14 -8.01 6.77
N LEU A 250 -14.02 -8.43 6.21
CA LEU A 250 -13.32 -9.66 6.61
C LEU A 250 -12.91 -9.62 8.07
N THR A 251 -12.35 -8.49 8.54
CA THR A 251 -11.94 -8.32 9.94
C THR A 251 -13.09 -8.58 10.89
N LEU A 252 -14.25 -7.96 10.62
CA LEU A 252 -15.41 -8.07 11.48
C LEU A 252 -16.05 -9.46 11.39
N ARG A 253 -16.11 -10.07 10.22
CA ARG A 253 -16.65 -11.41 10.02
C ARG A 253 -15.76 -12.46 10.71
N VAL A 254 -14.45 -12.41 10.49
CA VAL A 254 -13.48 -13.31 11.12
C VAL A 254 -13.55 -13.20 12.64
N LEU A 255 -13.55 -11.97 13.18
CA LEU A 255 -13.66 -11.76 14.61
C LEU A 255 -14.98 -12.30 15.16
N ARG A 256 -16.07 -12.09 14.45
CA ARG A 256 -17.40 -12.61 14.85
C ARG A 256 -17.42 -14.15 14.85
N ASN A 257 -16.93 -14.79 13.80
CA ASN A 257 -16.89 -16.24 13.70
C ASN A 257 -16.04 -16.84 14.82
N ALA A 258 -14.90 -16.25 15.13
CA ALA A 258 -14.04 -16.67 16.22
C ALA A 258 -14.71 -16.51 17.60
N LEU A 259 -15.48 -15.43 17.83
CA LEU A 259 -16.24 -15.21 19.06
C LEU A 259 -17.40 -16.20 19.21
N ASP A 260 -18.06 -16.57 18.12
CA ASP A 260 -19.15 -17.52 18.11
C ASP A 260 -18.70 -18.97 18.17
N GLY A 261 -17.40 -19.23 17.99
CA GLY A 261 -16.82 -20.59 17.98
C GLY A 261 -17.27 -21.41 16.78
N VAL A 262 -17.57 -20.75 15.65
CA VAL A 262 -17.91 -21.42 14.38
C VAL A 262 -16.70 -21.44 13.46
N ASP A 263 -16.79 -22.19 12.33
CA ASP A 263 -15.74 -22.18 11.32
C ASP A 263 -15.44 -20.75 10.87
N ILE A 264 -14.15 -20.42 10.77
CA ILE A 264 -13.69 -19.04 10.56
C ILE A 264 -14.17 -18.46 9.22
N ASN A 265 -14.43 -19.31 8.23
CA ASN A 265 -14.90 -18.93 6.89
C ASN A 265 -16.43 -18.82 6.80
N THR A 266 -17.16 -19.11 7.89
CA THR A 266 -18.61 -19.10 7.87
C THR A 266 -19.15 -17.76 7.39
N GLY A 267 -19.93 -17.79 6.32
CA GLY A 267 -20.64 -16.63 5.78
C GLY A 267 -19.79 -15.58 5.08
N ILE A 268 -18.47 -15.81 4.89
CA ILE A 268 -17.59 -14.86 4.18
C ILE A 268 -18.03 -14.72 2.71
N SER A 269 -18.23 -15.84 2.02
CA SER A 269 -18.68 -15.87 0.63
C SER A 269 -20.21 -16.06 0.51
N THR A 270 -20.97 -15.51 1.45
CA THR A 270 -22.43 -15.51 1.40
C THR A 270 -22.91 -14.10 1.03
N ALA A 271 -23.89 -14.02 0.14
CA ALA A 271 -24.46 -12.75 -0.24
C ALA A 271 -24.98 -11.98 0.98
N ASP A 272 -24.68 -10.69 1.03
CA ASP A 272 -25.29 -9.75 1.97
C ASP A 272 -26.74 -9.44 1.58
N GLU A 273 -27.43 -8.57 2.34
CA GLU A 273 -28.81 -8.17 2.05
C GLU A 273 -28.95 -7.41 0.71
N ALA A 274 -27.88 -6.82 0.22
CA ALA A 274 -27.83 -6.13 -1.07
C ALA A 274 -27.40 -7.05 -2.23
N GLY A 275 -27.07 -8.31 -1.95
CA GLY A 275 -26.63 -9.30 -2.93
C GLY A 275 -25.14 -9.26 -3.23
N ASN A 276 -24.34 -8.48 -2.49
CA ASN A 276 -22.88 -8.45 -2.64
C ASN A 276 -22.26 -9.72 -2.05
N VAL A 277 -21.31 -10.31 -2.74
CA VAL A 277 -20.62 -11.54 -2.35
C VAL A 277 -19.13 -11.36 -2.54
N LEU A 278 -18.36 -11.62 -1.49
CA LEU A 278 -16.91 -11.75 -1.62
C LEU A 278 -16.55 -13.11 -2.22
N LYS A 279 -15.65 -13.09 -3.19
CA LYS A 279 -15.15 -14.29 -3.87
C LYS A 279 -13.67 -14.50 -3.56
N GLU A 280 -13.36 -15.66 -3.04
CA GLU A 280 -11.97 -16.07 -2.88
C GLU A 280 -11.28 -16.18 -4.25
N GLY A 281 -10.07 -15.62 -4.35
CA GLY A 281 -9.31 -15.55 -5.59
C GLY A 281 -9.64 -14.32 -6.47
N GLU A 282 -10.76 -13.60 -6.22
CA GLU A 282 -11.11 -12.34 -6.92
C GLU A 282 -11.00 -11.13 -6.00
N ASP A 283 -11.58 -11.22 -4.79
CA ASP A 283 -11.62 -10.12 -3.82
C ASP A 283 -10.61 -10.32 -2.68
N TYR A 284 -10.36 -11.57 -2.30
CA TYR A 284 -9.43 -11.93 -1.25
C TYR A 284 -8.82 -13.30 -1.45
N VAL A 285 -7.74 -13.58 -0.72
CA VAL A 285 -7.13 -14.92 -0.57
C VAL A 285 -7.02 -15.26 0.90
N TYR A 286 -7.41 -16.48 1.27
CA TYR A 286 -7.20 -17.03 2.60
C TYR A 286 -5.99 -17.96 2.64
N ASN A 287 -5.02 -17.64 3.48
CA ASN A 287 -3.89 -18.50 3.78
C ASN A 287 -4.11 -19.20 5.12
N ALA A 288 -4.51 -20.47 5.07
CA ALA A 288 -4.84 -21.26 6.25
C ALA A 288 -3.64 -21.49 7.17
N ASP A 289 -2.45 -21.70 6.61
CA ASP A 289 -1.22 -21.94 7.39
C ASP A 289 -0.82 -20.70 8.21
N GLN A 290 -1.11 -19.54 7.67
CA GLN A 290 -0.85 -18.25 8.32
C GLN A 290 -2.06 -17.70 9.07
N ARG A 291 -3.23 -18.34 8.99
CA ARG A 291 -4.51 -17.81 9.50
C ARG A 291 -4.76 -16.36 9.08
N SER A 292 -4.48 -16.07 7.81
CA SER A 292 -4.44 -14.72 7.27
C SER A 292 -5.31 -14.56 6.05
N TYR A 293 -6.05 -13.46 6.01
CA TYR A 293 -6.87 -13.03 4.88
C TYR A 293 -6.21 -11.84 4.21
N TYR A 294 -5.97 -11.93 2.93
CA TYR A 294 -5.39 -10.87 2.12
C TYR A 294 -6.42 -10.37 1.12
N ALA A 295 -6.94 -9.17 1.34
CA ALA A 295 -7.70 -8.47 0.32
C ALA A 295 -6.80 -8.20 -0.89
N LEU A 296 -7.28 -8.48 -2.09
CA LEU A 296 -6.50 -8.29 -3.31
C LEU A 296 -6.48 -6.80 -3.68
N ASN A 297 -5.31 -6.28 -3.99
CA ASN A 297 -5.18 -4.91 -4.46
C ASN A 297 -5.66 -4.79 -5.91
N LEU A 298 -6.15 -3.60 -6.27
CA LEU A 298 -6.65 -3.30 -7.61
C LEU A 298 -6.12 -1.96 -8.10
N ALA A 299 -5.62 -1.91 -9.32
CA ALA A 299 -5.24 -0.67 -9.96
C ALA A 299 -6.47 0.15 -10.37
N VAL A 300 -6.50 1.42 -9.98
CA VAL A 300 -7.53 2.40 -10.33
C VAL A 300 -6.94 3.42 -11.30
N THR A 301 -7.43 3.41 -12.52
CA THR A 301 -6.90 4.19 -13.64
C THR A 301 -8.05 4.89 -14.39
N ALA A 302 -7.74 5.63 -15.44
CA ALA A 302 -8.72 6.26 -16.31
C ALA A 302 -9.77 5.26 -16.86
N ASP A 303 -9.42 3.97 -16.94
CA ASP A 303 -10.30 2.96 -17.51
C ASP A 303 -11.44 2.54 -16.55
N ASN A 304 -11.22 2.67 -15.21
CA ASN A 304 -12.15 2.14 -14.21
C ASN A 304 -12.47 3.07 -13.03
N TYR A 305 -11.83 4.24 -12.91
CA TYR A 305 -11.98 5.13 -11.74
C TYR A 305 -13.43 5.50 -11.42
N LYS A 306 -14.29 5.56 -12.42
CA LYS A 306 -15.72 5.89 -12.24
C LYS A 306 -16.44 4.90 -11.32
N ASN A 307 -16.00 3.65 -11.31
CA ASN A 307 -16.56 2.61 -10.44
C ASN A 307 -16.25 2.86 -8.95
N PHE A 308 -15.28 3.74 -8.67
CA PHE A 308 -14.83 4.09 -7.33
C PHE A 308 -15.35 5.44 -6.83
N LEU A 309 -15.97 6.25 -7.72
CA LEU A 309 -16.52 7.57 -7.35
C LEU A 309 -17.81 7.45 -6.52
N ASP A 310 -18.61 6.44 -6.79
CA ASP A 310 -19.90 6.18 -6.14
C ASP A 310 -19.83 5.02 -5.15
N ALA A 311 -18.68 4.81 -4.51
CA ALA A 311 -18.50 3.76 -3.55
C ALA A 311 -19.43 3.94 -2.33
N THR A 312 -20.70 3.66 -2.52
CA THR A 312 -21.55 3.21 -1.43
C THR A 312 -20.87 1.96 -0.89
N VAL A 313 -20.47 2.02 0.39
CA VAL A 313 -19.81 0.88 1.07
C VAL A 313 -20.66 -0.36 0.80
N PRO A 314 -20.20 -1.31 -0.03
CA PRO A 314 -21.06 -2.40 -0.50
C PRO A 314 -21.45 -3.38 0.60
N PHE A 315 -20.83 -3.31 1.79
CA PHE A 315 -20.99 -4.27 2.87
C PHE A 315 -21.65 -3.64 4.12
N THR A 316 -22.79 -2.99 3.95
CA THR A 316 -23.61 -2.44 5.04
C THR A 316 -23.99 -3.42 6.17
N PRO A 317 -24.14 -4.76 5.96
CA PRO A 317 -24.47 -5.69 7.03
C PRO A 317 -23.42 -5.83 8.12
N VAL A 318 -22.20 -5.37 7.88
CA VAL A 318 -21.11 -5.43 8.88
C VAL A 318 -21.51 -4.72 10.17
N ALA A 319 -22.17 -3.58 10.09
CA ALA A 319 -22.66 -2.85 11.27
C ALA A 319 -23.65 -3.68 12.09
N ASN A 320 -24.55 -4.44 11.45
CA ASN A 320 -25.53 -5.28 12.11
C ASN A 320 -24.92 -6.51 12.78
N GLN A 321 -23.74 -6.96 12.34
CA GLN A 321 -23.06 -8.12 12.94
C GLN A 321 -22.41 -7.79 14.28
N LEU A 322 -22.11 -6.52 14.51
CA LEU A 322 -21.53 -6.03 15.76
C LEU A 322 -22.54 -5.30 16.64
N ASP A 323 -23.82 -5.46 16.37
CA ASP A 323 -24.87 -4.84 17.16
C ASP A 323 -24.76 -5.27 18.64
N ALA A 324 -24.20 -4.38 19.44
CA ALA A 324 -24.00 -4.59 20.88
C ALA A 324 -25.34 -4.78 21.61
N ALA A 325 -26.47 -4.29 21.06
CA ALA A 325 -27.80 -4.50 21.60
C ALA A 325 -28.26 -5.94 21.42
N LYS A 326 -27.83 -6.62 20.38
CA LYS A 326 -28.12 -8.04 20.12
C LYS A 326 -27.16 -9.00 20.82
N ASN A 327 -25.94 -8.54 21.15
CA ASN A 327 -24.90 -9.34 21.81
C ASN A 327 -24.19 -8.54 22.91
N PRO A 328 -24.86 -8.12 23.96
CA PRO A 328 -24.30 -7.24 24.98
C PRO A 328 -23.11 -7.85 25.74
N GLU A 329 -23.00 -9.18 25.77
CA GLU A 329 -21.90 -9.92 26.40
C GLU A 329 -20.66 -10.05 25.51
N LYS A 330 -20.80 -9.84 24.19
CA LYS A 330 -19.72 -9.94 23.21
C LYS A 330 -19.21 -8.56 22.83
N LYS A 331 -18.40 -7.96 23.70
CA LYS A 331 -17.76 -6.67 23.42
C LYS A 331 -16.56 -6.87 22.48
N VAL A 332 -16.61 -6.19 21.34
CA VAL A 332 -15.49 -6.07 20.43
C VAL A 332 -14.74 -4.77 20.73
N TRP A 333 -13.44 -4.87 20.96
CA TRP A 333 -12.57 -3.71 21.11
C TRP A 333 -11.78 -3.54 19.83
N LEU A 334 -11.99 -2.43 19.15
CA LEU A 334 -11.20 -2.03 17.99
C LEU A 334 -10.12 -1.05 18.48
N ASN A 335 -8.89 -1.47 18.51
CA ASN A 335 -7.77 -0.56 18.69
C ASN A 335 -7.26 -0.15 17.30
N ILE A 336 -7.55 1.08 16.92
CA ILE A 336 -7.01 1.73 15.72
C ILE A 336 -5.78 2.51 16.17
N TYR A 337 -4.62 2.12 15.69
CA TYR A 337 -3.36 2.83 15.91
C TYR A 337 -2.93 3.60 14.68
#